data_44af791dac42da2e00f9be22c93ca8e2
#
_entry.id   44af791dac42da2e00f9be22c93ca8e2
#
_cell.length_a   1.000
_cell.length_b   1.000
_cell.length_c   1.000
_cell.angle_alpha   90.00
_cell.angle_beta   90.00
_cell.angle_gamma   90.00
#
_symmetry.space_group_name_H-M   'P 1'
#
loop_
_entity.id
_entity.type
_entity.pdbx_description
1 polymer ?
#
loop_
_entity_poly.entity_id
_entity_poly.type
_entity_poly.pdbx_seq_one_letter_code
_entity_poly.pdbx_strand_id
1 'polypeptide(L)'
;MLTFLRANFRWLACGFLLTLFSSFGQTFFIGLSGSEIRRTFHLSGGAFGGLYMLATLGSALTLPWLGRLLDIMPAWRVALFVLPALAASCLIFPFMPNVVGLAIGLYLLRLFGQGMMTETAYTVVGRWFSANRGRAISLIVPGHQTGEAVLPLAFVLISSWLGWQGAW
;
A
#
# COMPACT_ATOMS: atom_id res chain seq x y z
N MET A 1 1.37 12.65 25.93
CA MET A 1 0.97 12.18 24.59
C MET A 1 0.47 13.33 23.72
N LEU A 2 -0.57 14.05 24.15
CA LEU A 2 -1.17 15.15 23.37
C LEU A 2 -0.20 16.30 23.05
N THR A 3 0.64 16.70 23.99
CA THR A 3 1.66 17.75 23.77
C THR A 3 2.67 17.35 22.69
N PHE A 4 3.13 16.09 22.72
CA PHE A 4 4.03 15.54 21.70
C PHE A 4 3.37 15.51 20.32
N LEU A 5 2.11 15.05 20.26
CA LEU A 5 1.33 15.01 19.04
C LEU A 5 1.16 16.42 18.44
N ARG A 6 0.75 17.40 19.26
CA ARG A 6 0.56 18.78 18.80
C ARG A 6 1.85 19.42 18.28
N ALA A 7 2.96 19.24 18.99
CA ALA A 7 4.25 19.78 18.60
C ALA A 7 4.80 19.18 17.29
N ASN A 8 4.42 17.92 16.96
CA ASN A 8 4.98 17.17 15.84
C ASN A 8 3.91 16.74 14.81
N PHE A 9 2.72 17.36 14.88
CA PHE A 9 1.53 16.95 14.11
C PHE A 9 1.82 16.77 12.63
N ARG A 10 2.52 17.69 11.99
CA ARG A 10 2.78 17.66 10.54
C ARG A 10 3.56 16.41 10.12
N TRP A 11 4.59 16.05 10.86
CA TRP A 11 5.44 14.88 10.59
C TRP A 11 4.73 13.57 10.87
N LEU A 12 3.99 13.52 11.98
CA LEU A 12 3.20 12.34 12.36
C LEU A 12 2.01 12.15 11.42
N ALA A 13 1.38 13.23 10.97
CA ALA A 13 0.31 13.16 9.97
C ALA A 13 0.82 12.63 8.63
N CYS A 14 2.01 13.06 8.17
CA CYS A 14 2.63 12.48 6.97
C CYS A 14 2.86 10.97 7.13
N GLY A 15 3.43 10.53 8.25
CA GLY A 15 3.63 9.11 8.53
C GLY A 15 2.31 8.33 8.59
N PHE A 16 1.29 8.89 9.23
CA PHE A 16 -0.06 8.31 9.29
C PHE A 16 -0.69 8.18 7.91
N LEU A 17 -0.57 9.19 7.05
CA LEU A 17 -1.10 9.14 5.68
C LEU A 17 -0.35 8.10 4.83
N LEU A 18 0.97 7.98 4.99
CA LEU A 18 1.73 6.94 4.29
C LEU A 18 1.26 5.53 4.69
N THR A 19 1.04 5.28 5.99
CA THR A 19 0.51 3.99 6.45
C THR A 19 -0.95 3.78 6.03
N LEU A 20 -1.78 4.81 6.04
CA LEU A 20 -3.17 4.74 5.58
C LEU A 20 -3.23 4.38 4.08
N PHE A 21 -2.52 5.10 3.23
CA PHE A 21 -2.55 4.86 1.78
C PHE A 21 -1.77 3.60 1.37
N SER A 22 -0.90 3.04 2.21
CA SER A 22 -0.31 1.72 1.97
C SER A 22 -1.37 0.62 1.87
N SER A 23 -2.57 0.87 2.36
CA SER A 23 -3.73 -0.04 2.34
C SER A 23 -4.12 -0.48 0.94
N PHE A 24 -3.91 0.33 -0.09
CA PHE A 24 -4.17 -0.05 -1.49
C PHE A 24 -3.34 -1.26 -1.95
N GLY A 25 -2.17 -1.49 -1.36
CA GLY A 25 -1.35 -2.68 -1.61
C GLY A 25 -1.58 -3.82 -0.63
N GLN A 26 -2.47 -3.67 0.35
CA GLN A 26 -2.73 -4.70 1.36
C GLN A 26 -3.68 -5.79 0.87
N THR A 27 -3.53 -6.98 1.45
CA THR A 27 -4.32 -8.16 1.08
C THR A 27 -5.82 -7.94 1.20
N PHE A 28 -6.26 -7.26 2.26
CA PHE A 28 -7.68 -7.01 2.49
C PHE A 28 -8.28 -6.16 1.35
N PHE A 29 -7.57 -5.13 0.89
CA PHE A 29 -8.08 -4.22 -0.14
C PHE A 29 -8.11 -4.91 -1.52
N ILE A 30 -7.03 -5.58 -1.92
CA ILE A 30 -6.98 -6.37 -3.16
C ILE A 30 -8.05 -7.46 -3.15
N GLY A 31 -8.30 -8.07 -1.99
CA GLY A 31 -9.32 -9.10 -1.80
C GLY A 31 -10.76 -8.65 -2.09
N LEU A 32 -11.07 -7.34 -1.97
CA LEU A 32 -12.39 -6.79 -2.30
C LEU A 32 -12.80 -7.04 -3.75
N SER A 33 -11.83 -7.02 -4.66
CA SER A 33 -12.04 -7.30 -6.09
C SER A 33 -11.79 -8.77 -6.45
N GLY A 34 -11.43 -9.61 -5.51
CA GLY A 34 -10.94 -10.97 -5.77
C GLY A 34 -11.92 -11.88 -6.52
N SER A 35 -13.24 -11.75 -6.24
CA SER A 35 -14.28 -12.49 -6.95
C SER A 35 -14.41 -12.02 -8.40
N GLU A 36 -14.41 -10.72 -8.62
CA GLU A 36 -14.56 -10.11 -9.94
C GLU A 36 -13.32 -10.36 -10.79
N ILE A 37 -12.12 -10.25 -10.23
CA ILE A 37 -10.86 -10.60 -10.91
C ILE A 37 -10.89 -12.05 -11.39
N ARG A 38 -11.25 -12.99 -10.50
CA ARG A 38 -11.33 -14.42 -10.88
C ARG A 38 -12.34 -14.66 -12.00
N ARG A 39 -13.48 -13.96 -11.96
CA ARG A 39 -14.50 -14.05 -13.00
C ARG A 39 -13.99 -13.50 -14.33
N THR A 40 -13.38 -12.31 -14.30
CA THR A 40 -12.87 -11.63 -15.50
C THR A 40 -11.75 -12.42 -16.20
N PHE A 41 -10.85 -13.02 -15.44
CA PHE A 41 -9.69 -13.76 -15.96
C PHE A 41 -9.92 -15.28 -16.01
N HIS A 42 -11.13 -15.75 -15.73
CA HIS A 42 -11.50 -17.19 -15.70
C HIS A 42 -10.57 -18.03 -14.80
N LEU A 43 -10.17 -17.48 -13.64
CA LEU A 43 -9.25 -18.13 -12.71
C LEU A 43 -10.00 -18.90 -11.62
N SER A 44 -9.53 -20.12 -11.32
CA SER A 44 -9.94 -20.81 -10.11
C SER A 44 -9.41 -20.11 -8.84
N GLY A 45 -9.97 -20.39 -7.67
CA GLY A 45 -9.48 -19.86 -6.41
C GLY A 45 -8.01 -20.20 -6.15
N GLY A 46 -7.61 -21.44 -6.47
CA GLY A 46 -6.22 -21.89 -6.33
C GLY A 46 -5.27 -21.20 -7.32
N ALA A 47 -5.68 -21.01 -8.57
CA ALA A 47 -4.88 -20.31 -9.60
C ALA A 47 -4.66 -18.84 -9.21
N PHE A 48 -5.71 -18.15 -8.76
CA PHE A 48 -5.57 -16.76 -8.27
C PHE A 48 -4.70 -16.68 -7.01
N GLY A 49 -4.87 -17.60 -6.06
CA GLY A 49 -4.02 -17.67 -4.86
C GLY A 49 -2.55 -17.91 -5.19
N GLY A 50 -2.25 -18.80 -6.14
CA GLY A 50 -0.89 -19.05 -6.62
C GLY A 50 -0.29 -17.82 -7.29
N LEU A 51 -1.06 -17.14 -8.15
CA LEU A 51 -0.63 -15.90 -8.81
C LEU A 51 -0.32 -14.80 -7.78
N TYR A 52 -1.21 -14.63 -6.81
CA TYR A 52 -1.04 -13.67 -5.72
C TYR A 52 0.19 -13.99 -4.86
N MET A 53 0.42 -15.27 -4.57
CA MET A 53 1.61 -15.73 -3.83
C MET A 53 2.89 -15.38 -4.59
N LEU A 54 2.97 -15.67 -5.89
CA LEU A 54 4.13 -15.36 -6.72
C LEU A 54 4.39 -13.85 -6.81
N ALA A 55 3.35 -13.03 -6.99
CA ALA A 55 3.44 -11.58 -6.99
C ALA A 55 3.95 -11.04 -5.64
N THR A 56 3.44 -11.58 -4.53
CA THR A 56 3.86 -11.20 -3.18
C THR A 56 5.31 -11.60 -2.91
N LEU A 57 5.70 -12.82 -3.28
CA LEU A 57 7.08 -13.29 -3.14
C LEU A 57 8.04 -12.44 -3.97
N GLY A 58 7.70 -12.14 -5.22
CA GLY A 58 8.47 -11.24 -6.07
C GLY A 58 8.66 -9.86 -5.44
N SER A 59 7.59 -9.28 -4.88
CA SER A 59 7.68 -7.99 -4.19
C SER A 59 8.56 -8.06 -2.94
N ALA A 60 8.45 -9.14 -2.16
CA ALA A 60 9.26 -9.36 -0.96
C ALA A 60 10.76 -9.52 -1.29
N LEU A 61 11.09 -10.18 -2.40
CA LEU A 61 12.48 -10.31 -2.87
C LEU A 61 13.04 -8.98 -3.40
N THR A 62 12.20 -8.14 -4.01
CA THR A 62 12.62 -6.83 -4.55
C THR A 62 12.74 -5.76 -3.47
N LEU A 63 11.92 -5.84 -2.43
CA LEU A 63 11.82 -4.81 -1.37
C LEU A 63 13.16 -4.48 -0.69
N PRO A 64 14.05 -5.42 -0.35
CA PRO A 64 15.34 -5.09 0.28
C PRO A 64 16.24 -4.21 -0.61
N TRP A 65 16.15 -4.36 -1.93
CA TRP A 65 16.92 -3.56 -2.88
C TRP A 65 16.38 -2.14 -2.98
N LEU A 66 15.07 -1.99 -3.09
CA LEU A 66 14.42 -0.68 -3.11
C LEU A 66 14.46 0.01 -1.75
N GLY A 67 14.37 -0.75 -0.66
CA GLY A 67 14.46 -0.21 0.71
C GLY A 67 15.81 0.49 0.98
N ARG A 68 16.90 0.05 0.33
CA ARG A 68 18.21 0.74 0.39
C ARG A 68 18.15 2.19 -0.08
N LEU A 69 17.18 2.55 -0.91
CA LEU A 69 16.99 3.95 -1.31
C LEU A 69 16.77 4.87 -0.10
N LEU A 70 16.13 4.35 0.97
CA LEU A 70 15.93 5.09 2.22
C LEU A 70 17.22 5.32 2.99
N ASP A 71 18.29 4.55 2.71
CA ASP A 71 19.61 4.73 3.33
C ASP A 71 20.46 5.77 2.60
N ILE A 72 20.32 5.87 1.27
CA ILE A 72 21.16 6.70 0.41
C ILE A 72 20.48 8.00 -0.05
N MET A 73 19.16 8.07 0.05
CA MET A 73 18.39 9.22 -0.42
C MET A 73 17.54 9.83 0.72
N PRO A 74 17.31 11.15 0.70
CA PRO A 74 16.40 11.75 1.65
C PRO A 74 14.96 11.22 1.42
N ALA A 75 14.28 10.94 2.50
CA ALA A 75 12.97 10.28 2.51
C ALA A 75 11.90 10.95 1.64
N TRP A 76 11.94 12.27 1.52
CA TRP A 76 10.98 12.99 0.66
C TRP A 76 11.14 12.63 -0.83
N ARG A 77 12.37 12.34 -1.31
CA ARG A 77 12.59 11.88 -2.68
C ARG A 77 12.05 10.47 -2.89
N VAL A 78 12.25 9.60 -1.90
CA VAL A 78 11.67 8.24 -1.94
C VAL A 78 10.15 8.32 -1.97
N ALA A 79 9.55 9.17 -1.14
CA ALA A 79 8.10 9.37 -1.13
C ALA A 79 7.57 9.94 -2.46
N LEU A 80 8.30 10.90 -3.08
CA LEU A 80 7.96 11.44 -4.41
C LEU A 80 8.02 10.41 -5.54
N PHE A 81 8.77 9.33 -5.37
CA PHE A 81 8.80 8.22 -6.31
C PHE A 81 7.70 7.19 -5.98
N VAL A 82 7.58 6.80 -4.71
CA VAL A 82 6.71 5.69 -4.28
C VAL A 82 5.22 6.05 -4.40
N LEU A 83 4.84 7.29 -4.03
CA LEU A 83 3.44 7.74 -4.12
C LEU A 83 2.89 7.73 -5.56
N PRO A 84 3.56 8.35 -6.56
CA PRO A 84 3.10 8.26 -7.94
C PRO A 84 3.15 6.85 -8.50
N ALA A 85 4.15 6.03 -8.11
CA ALA A 85 4.25 4.65 -8.55
C ALA A 85 3.08 3.80 -8.02
N LEU A 86 2.67 3.99 -6.75
CA LEU A 86 1.48 3.35 -6.20
C LEU A 86 0.21 3.85 -6.90
N ALA A 87 0.06 5.16 -7.08
CA ALA A 87 -1.09 5.74 -7.76
C ALA A 87 -1.23 5.20 -9.21
N ALA A 88 -0.12 5.16 -9.96
CA ALA A 88 -0.09 4.58 -11.29
C ALA A 88 -0.46 3.08 -11.27
N SER A 89 0.04 2.34 -10.28
CA SER A 89 -0.29 0.92 -10.10
C SER A 89 -1.79 0.72 -9.86
N CYS A 90 -2.41 1.56 -9.02
CA CYS A 90 -3.86 1.51 -8.76
C CYS A 90 -4.66 1.85 -10.03
N LEU A 91 -4.28 2.90 -10.77
CA LEU A 91 -4.98 3.32 -11.98
C LEU A 91 -4.87 2.31 -13.12
N ILE A 92 -3.75 1.62 -13.26
CA ILE A 92 -3.51 0.68 -14.36
C ILE A 92 -4.04 -0.72 -14.02
N PHE A 93 -4.03 -1.12 -12.75
CA PHE A 93 -4.40 -2.46 -12.29
C PHE A 93 -5.75 -2.97 -12.83
N PRO A 94 -6.86 -2.20 -12.81
CA PRO A 94 -8.15 -2.67 -13.28
C PRO A 94 -8.24 -2.90 -14.79
N PHE A 95 -7.28 -2.38 -15.56
CA PHE A 95 -7.25 -2.46 -17.02
C PHE A 95 -6.22 -3.45 -17.56
N MET A 96 -5.68 -4.34 -16.71
CA MET A 96 -4.72 -5.36 -17.14
C MET A 96 -5.33 -6.29 -18.18
N PRO A 97 -4.67 -6.50 -19.35
CA PRO A 97 -5.28 -7.18 -20.48
C PRO A 97 -5.31 -8.71 -20.36
N ASN A 98 -4.47 -9.27 -19.50
CA ASN A 98 -4.29 -10.72 -19.37
C ASN A 98 -3.73 -11.10 -17.99
N VAL A 99 -3.59 -12.41 -17.74
CA VAL A 99 -3.12 -12.97 -16.46
C VAL A 99 -1.69 -12.52 -16.13
N VAL A 100 -0.84 -12.34 -17.13
CA VAL A 100 0.54 -11.84 -16.90
C VAL A 100 0.52 -10.39 -16.46
N GLY A 101 -0.28 -9.55 -17.13
CA GLY A 101 -0.51 -8.18 -16.68
C GLY A 101 -1.08 -8.11 -15.27
N LEU A 102 -2.07 -8.97 -14.94
CA LEU A 102 -2.61 -9.10 -13.61
C LEU A 102 -1.51 -9.42 -12.57
N ALA A 103 -0.61 -10.38 -12.86
CA ALA A 103 0.51 -10.72 -11.99
C ALA A 103 1.44 -9.51 -11.75
N ILE A 104 1.75 -8.77 -12.80
CA ILE A 104 2.58 -7.55 -12.72
C ILE A 104 1.86 -6.48 -11.90
N GLY A 105 0.56 -6.26 -12.12
CA GLY A 105 -0.23 -5.30 -11.34
C GLY A 105 -0.28 -5.65 -9.87
N LEU A 106 -0.53 -6.91 -9.52
CA LEU A 106 -0.47 -7.40 -8.14
C LEU A 106 0.91 -7.21 -7.52
N TYR A 107 1.98 -7.53 -8.26
CA TYR A 107 3.34 -7.31 -7.83
C TYR A 107 3.63 -5.83 -7.52
N LEU A 108 3.23 -4.91 -8.40
CA LEU A 108 3.45 -3.47 -8.21
C LEU A 108 2.66 -2.91 -7.03
N LEU A 109 1.39 -3.31 -6.88
CA LEU A 109 0.57 -2.93 -5.73
C LEU A 109 1.20 -3.40 -4.41
N ARG A 110 1.67 -4.65 -4.37
CA ARG A 110 2.34 -5.22 -3.19
C ARG A 110 3.65 -4.50 -2.90
N LEU A 111 4.45 -4.25 -3.93
CA LEU A 111 5.76 -3.62 -3.79
C LEU A 111 5.65 -2.17 -3.31
N PHE A 112 4.85 -1.35 -3.99
CA PHE A 112 4.75 0.06 -3.67
C PHE A 112 3.79 0.34 -2.51
N GLY A 113 2.65 -0.35 -2.42
CA GLY A 113 1.68 -0.15 -1.35
C GLY A 113 2.14 -0.77 -0.04
N GLN A 114 2.08 -2.08 0.09
CA GLN A 114 2.43 -2.76 1.33
C GLN A 114 3.92 -2.63 1.68
N GLY A 115 4.82 -2.75 0.69
CA GLY A 115 6.26 -2.68 0.90
C GLY A 115 6.74 -1.25 1.13
N MET A 116 7.02 -0.53 0.05
CA MET A 116 7.74 0.75 0.07
C MET A 116 7.02 1.87 0.87
N MET A 117 5.70 1.97 0.81
CA MET A 117 4.95 2.98 1.60
C MET A 117 5.13 2.74 3.09
N THR A 118 4.99 1.49 3.53
CA THR A 118 5.13 1.09 4.94
C THR A 118 6.56 1.28 5.42
N GLU A 119 7.55 0.80 4.66
CA GLU A 119 8.97 0.98 4.96
C GLU A 119 9.37 2.46 5.04
N THR A 120 8.88 3.28 4.10
CA THR A 120 9.12 4.72 4.10
C THR A 120 8.56 5.36 5.37
N ALA A 121 7.31 5.06 5.73
CA ALA A 121 6.67 5.61 6.93
C ALA A 121 7.45 5.27 8.21
N TYR A 122 7.77 3.99 8.42
CA TYR A 122 8.44 3.54 9.64
C TYR A 122 9.89 3.99 9.74
N THR A 123 10.63 3.93 8.64
CA THR A 123 12.03 4.34 8.61
C THR A 123 12.16 5.84 8.86
N VAL A 124 11.36 6.65 8.17
CA VAL A 124 11.41 8.12 8.29
C VAL A 124 11.03 8.57 9.69
N VAL A 125 9.88 8.11 10.19
CA VAL A 125 9.41 8.48 11.52
C VAL A 125 10.34 7.92 12.60
N GLY A 126 10.83 6.69 12.42
CA GLY A 126 11.77 6.07 13.37
C GLY A 126 13.13 6.77 13.44
N ARG A 127 13.63 7.31 12.32
CA ARG A 127 14.89 8.08 12.28
C ARG A 127 14.71 9.50 12.81
N TRP A 128 13.62 10.16 12.43
CA TRP A 128 13.32 11.53 12.86
C TRP A 128 13.11 11.64 14.37
N PHE A 129 12.42 10.66 14.95
CA PHE A 129 12.10 10.63 16.38
C PHE A 129 12.95 9.61 17.15
N SER A 130 14.26 9.57 16.94
CA SER A 130 15.16 8.57 17.55
C SER A 130 14.97 8.41 19.07
N ALA A 131 14.89 9.52 19.82
CA ALA A 131 14.68 9.52 21.27
C ALA A 131 13.25 9.11 21.71
N ASN A 132 12.26 9.26 20.84
CA ASN A 132 10.83 8.95 21.08
C ASN A 132 10.25 7.99 20.04
N ARG A 133 11.08 7.13 19.46
CA ARG A 133 10.75 6.27 18.31
C ARG A 133 9.48 5.44 18.53
N GLY A 134 9.38 4.74 19.66
CA GLY A 134 8.21 3.92 19.97
C GLY A 134 6.92 4.73 20.06
N ARG A 135 7.00 5.93 20.68
CA ARG A 135 5.86 6.84 20.80
C ARG A 135 5.44 7.42 19.45
N ALA A 136 6.38 7.74 18.57
CA ALA A 136 6.08 8.25 17.24
C ALA A 136 5.48 7.16 16.35
N ILE A 137 6.06 5.95 16.34
CA ILE A 137 5.55 4.80 15.59
C ILE A 137 4.14 4.42 16.05
N SER A 138 3.86 4.39 17.36
CA SER A 138 2.52 4.07 17.86
C SER A 138 1.43 5.05 17.41
N LEU A 139 1.80 6.26 16.97
CA LEU A 139 0.86 7.26 16.45
C LEU A 139 0.61 7.13 14.94
N ILE A 140 1.50 6.50 14.19
CA ILE A 140 1.32 6.30 12.75
C ILE A 140 0.77 4.92 12.39
N VAL A 141 1.00 3.88 13.22
CA VAL A 141 0.46 2.53 13.03
C VAL A 141 -1.07 2.52 12.85
N PRO A 142 -1.86 3.31 13.61
CA PRO A 142 -3.31 3.39 13.42
C PRO A 142 -3.75 3.79 12.01
N GLY A 143 -2.86 4.33 11.17
CA GLY A 143 -3.16 4.59 9.76
C GLY A 143 -3.57 3.32 9.00
N HIS A 144 -2.90 2.18 9.25
CA HIS A 144 -3.29 0.90 8.66
C HIS A 144 -4.70 0.48 9.09
N GLN A 145 -4.98 0.53 10.41
CA GLN A 145 -6.29 0.14 10.95
C GLN A 145 -7.40 1.07 10.45
N THR A 146 -7.10 2.36 10.30
CA THR A 146 -8.04 3.32 9.72
C THR A 146 -8.31 2.99 8.25
N GLY A 147 -7.26 2.66 7.48
CA GLY A 147 -7.40 2.22 6.10
C GLY A 147 -8.25 0.95 5.99
N GLU A 148 -8.00 -0.04 6.84
CA GLU A 148 -8.76 -1.29 6.88
C GLU A 148 -10.23 -1.09 7.27
N ALA A 149 -10.52 -0.13 8.14
CA ALA A 149 -11.88 0.16 8.56
C ALA A 149 -12.68 1.00 7.53
N VAL A 150 -12.03 1.97 6.87
CA VAL A 150 -12.73 2.98 6.06
C VAL A 150 -12.69 2.65 4.57
N LEU A 151 -11.55 2.21 4.03
CA LEU A 151 -11.41 2.03 2.58
C LEU A 151 -12.30 0.92 2.00
N PRO A 152 -12.57 -0.22 2.66
CA PRO A 152 -13.52 -1.20 2.14
C PRO A 152 -14.93 -0.64 1.96
N LEU A 153 -15.39 0.19 2.90
CA LEU A 153 -16.70 0.83 2.80
C LEU A 153 -16.76 1.78 1.60
N ALA A 154 -15.74 2.62 1.43
CA ALA A 154 -15.61 3.51 0.28
C ALA A 154 -15.56 2.70 -1.04
N PHE A 155 -14.76 1.64 -1.07
CA PHE A 155 -14.63 0.78 -2.26
C PHE A 155 -15.98 0.14 -2.65
N VAL A 156 -16.71 -0.43 -1.69
CA VAL A 156 -18.03 -1.06 -1.95
C VAL A 156 -19.04 -0.02 -2.46
N LEU A 157 -19.07 1.16 -1.86
CA LEU A 157 -19.95 2.25 -2.30
C LEU A 157 -19.63 2.69 -3.73
N ILE A 158 -18.35 2.93 -4.06
CA ILE A 158 -17.94 3.36 -5.39
C ILE A 158 -18.16 2.23 -6.39
N SER A 159 -17.82 0.99 -6.05
CA SER A 159 -17.97 -0.16 -6.95
C SER A 159 -19.43 -0.48 -7.28
N SER A 160 -20.37 -0.15 -6.41
CA SER A 160 -21.81 -0.31 -6.71
C SER A 160 -22.30 0.63 -7.82
N TRP A 161 -21.60 1.73 -8.07
CA TRP A 161 -21.96 2.74 -9.07
C TRP A 161 -21.12 2.64 -10.34
N LEU A 162 -19.81 2.43 -10.21
CA LEU A 162 -18.84 2.47 -11.31
C LEU A 162 -18.24 1.09 -11.66
N GLY A 163 -18.69 0.04 -10.96
CA GLY A 163 -18.05 -1.27 -11.06
C GLY A 163 -16.71 -1.32 -10.30
N TRP A 164 -16.14 -2.52 -10.18
CA TRP A 164 -14.90 -2.72 -9.44
C TRP A 164 -13.69 -2.01 -10.08
N GLN A 165 -13.68 -1.89 -11.42
CA GLN A 165 -12.62 -1.17 -12.13
C GLN A 165 -12.63 0.32 -11.81
N GLY A 166 -13.82 0.92 -11.73
CA GLY A 166 -13.96 2.34 -11.40
C GLY A 166 -13.75 2.66 -9.92
N ALA A 167 -13.70 1.64 -9.05
CA ALA A 167 -13.45 1.79 -7.62
C ALA A 167 -11.96 1.77 -7.26
N TRP A 168 -11.09 1.35 -8.19
CA TRP A 168 -9.62 1.41 -8.07
C TRP A 168 -9.09 2.77 -8.47
#